data_44320a82eba21d6395fa0dc1b5fa171a
#
_entry.id   44320a82eba21d6395fa0dc1b5fa171a
#
_cell.length_a   1.000
_cell.length_b   1.000
_cell.length_c   1.000
_cell.angle_alpha   90.00
_cell.angle_beta   90.00
_cell.angle_gamma   90.00
#
_symmetry.space_group_name_H-M   'P 1'
#
loop_
_entity.id
_entity.type
_entity.pdbx_description
1 polymer ?
#
loop_
_entity_poly.entity_id
_entity_poly.type
_entity_poly.pdbx_seq_one_letter_code
_entity_poly.pdbx_strand_id
1 'polypeptide(L)'
;VYILAGAWVEVSFWAMVLSVVKVILIPVLLGILLRTLAGEHVDKVSDVMPLISVVAIVMIIGGIVAVNAEKILSCGVLVLGVVAIHNFCGMMLGLLASKIFHVEYTRTTAIAIEVGMQNSGLAVSLAAANFAANPLATLPGAIFSVWHNIAGSIFAGIRRSGAENQTRTGENGVSAA
;
A
#
# COMPACT_ATOMS: atom_id res chain seq x y z
N VAL A 1 16.57 -4.71 0.79
CA VAL A 1 16.71 -6.18 0.77
C VAL A 1 18.16 -6.56 0.50
N TYR A 2 18.79 -6.13 -0.60
CA TYR A 2 20.18 -6.50 -0.95
C TYR A 2 21.20 -6.21 0.16
N ILE A 3 21.16 -5.03 0.77
CA ILE A 3 22.09 -4.62 1.83
C ILE A 3 21.86 -5.38 3.14
N LEU A 4 20.59 -5.65 3.50
CA LEU A 4 20.23 -6.23 4.79
C LEU A 4 20.11 -7.75 4.77
N ALA A 5 19.69 -8.33 3.66
CA ALA A 5 19.40 -9.76 3.53
C ALA A 5 20.29 -10.48 2.49
N GLY A 6 21.10 -9.74 1.73
CA GLY A 6 21.95 -10.33 0.68
C GLY A 6 23.02 -11.30 1.17
N ALA A 7 23.38 -11.22 2.47
CA ALA A 7 24.27 -12.19 3.11
C ALA A 7 23.61 -13.56 3.37
N TRP A 8 22.27 -13.62 3.41
CA TRP A 8 21.47 -14.78 3.76
C TRP A 8 20.70 -15.36 2.58
N VAL A 9 20.47 -14.54 1.55
CA VAL A 9 19.69 -14.92 0.38
C VAL A 9 20.34 -14.31 -0.87
N GLU A 10 20.58 -15.13 -1.88
CA GLU A 10 21.08 -14.66 -3.16
C GLU A 10 19.99 -13.81 -3.86
N VAL A 11 20.19 -12.49 -3.88
CA VAL A 11 19.28 -11.54 -4.50
C VAL A 11 20.00 -10.78 -5.59
N SER A 12 19.54 -10.93 -6.81
CA SER A 12 20.02 -10.10 -7.92
C SER A 12 19.42 -8.70 -7.87
N PHE A 13 20.22 -7.71 -7.54
CA PHE A 13 19.81 -6.30 -7.54
C PHE A 13 19.18 -5.87 -8.87
N TRP A 14 19.82 -6.17 -9.99
CA TRP A 14 19.33 -5.79 -11.32
C TRP A 14 18.04 -6.48 -11.70
N ALA A 15 17.86 -7.74 -11.36
CA ALA A 15 16.61 -8.46 -11.60
C ALA A 15 15.43 -7.81 -10.83
N MET A 16 15.67 -7.41 -9.59
CA MET A 16 14.65 -6.70 -8.79
C MET A 16 14.33 -5.33 -9.36
N VAL A 17 15.34 -4.54 -9.74
CA VAL A 17 15.14 -3.22 -10.39
C VAL A 17 14.34 -3.37 -11.68
N LEU A 18 14.71 -4.30 -12.54
CA LEU A 18 13.99 -4.55 -13.79
C LEU A 18 12.55 -5.02 -13.57
N SER A 19 12.30 -5.82 -12.53
CA SER A 19 10.94 -6.24 -12.16
C SER A 19 10.08 -5.03 -11.76
N VAL A 20 10.61 -4.13 -10.95
CA VAL A 20 9.92 -2.89 -10.55
C VAL A 20 9.65 -2.00 -11.76
N VAL A 21 10.64 -1.81 -12.64
CA VAL A 21 10.47 -1.02 -13.87
C VAL A 21 9.37 -1.62 -14.75
N LYS A 22 9.37 -2.93 -14.95
CA LYS A 22 8.35 -3.61 -15.79
C LYS A 22 6.95 -3.53 -15.20
N VAL A 23 6.82 -3.69 -13.89
CA VAL A 23 5.50 -3.81 -13.25
C VAL A 23 4.91 -2.44 -12.89
N ILE A 24 5.73 -1.44 -12.64
CA ILE A 24 5.27 -0.11 -12.22
C ILE A 24 5.50 0.93 -13.32
N LEU A 25 6.75 1.14 -13.74
CA LEU A 25 7.12 2.27 -14.58
C LEU A 25 6.51 2.15 -15.98
N ILE A 26 6.58 0.98 -16.60
CA ILE A 26 6.03 0.77 -17.95
C ILE A 26 4.53 1.00 -18.00
N PRO A 27 3.68 0.39 -17.12
CA PRO A 27 2.23 0.65 -17.15
C PRO A 27 1.88 2.10 -16.88
N VAL A 28 2.59 2.78 -15.97
CA VAL A 28 2.36 4.20 -15.68
C VAL A 28 2.66 5.07 -16.90
N LEU A 29 3.81 4.86 -17.54
CA LEU A 29 4.18 5.60 -18.75
C LEU A 29 3.22 5.33 -19.91
N LEU A 30 2.78 4.08 -20.09
CA LEU A 30 1.76 3.73 -21.08
C LEU A 30 0.41 4.40 -20.76
N GLY A 31 0.01 4.46 -19.50
CA GLY A 31 -1.21 5.14 -19.07
C GLY A 31 -1.17 6.64 -19.39
N ILE A 32 -0.03 7.30 -19.09
CA ILE A 32 0.18 8.71 -19.42
C ILE A 32 0.16 8.92 -20.93
N LEU A 33 0.84 8.07 -21.69
CA LEU A 33 0.89 8.15 -23.16
C LEU A 33 -0.51 7.97 -23.76
N LEU A 34 -1.26 6.97 -23.34
CA LEU A 34 -2.63 6.73 -23.80
C LEU A 34 -3.54 7.92 -23.48
N ARG A 35 -3.45 8.49 -22.28
CA ARG A 35 -4.22 9.68 -21.91
C ARG A 35 -3.86 10.88 -22.78
N THR A 36 -2.58 11.06 -23.09
CA THR A 36 -2.11 12.17 -23.95
C THR A 36 -2.58 12.02 -25.39
N LEU A 37 -2.59 10.78 -25.91
CA LEU A 37 -2.94 10.50 -27.30
C LEU A 37 -4.44 10.39 -27.55
N ALA A 38 -5.20 9.80 -26.61
CA ALA A 38 -6.61 9.46 -26.78
C ALA A 38 -7.56 10.39 -25.99
N GLY A 39 -7.04 11.36 -25.21
CA GLY A 39 -7.74 12.46 -24.56
C GLY A 39 -9.17 12.14 -24.09
N GLU A 40 -10.16 12.73 -24.75
CA GLU A 40 -11.59 12.60 -24.42
C GLU A 40 -12.14 11.17 -24.39
N HIS A 41 -11.54 10.24 -25.16
CA HIS A 41 -11.97 8.83 -25.15
C HIS A 41 -11.54 8.12 -23.86
N VAL A 42 -10.39 8.50 -23.30
CA VAL A 42 -9.91 7.97 -22.02
C VAL A 42 -10.77 8.50 -20.88
N ASP A 43 -11.18 9.76 -20.92
CA ASP A 43 -12.01 10.36 -19.87
C ASP A 43 -13.37 9.64 -19.73
N LYS A 44 -13.98 9.20 -20.83
CA LYS A 44 -15.21 8.39 -20.81
C LYS A 44 -15.03 7.02 -20.13
N VAL A 45 -13.85 6.44 -20.24
CA VAL A 45 -13.53 5.14 -19.63
C VAL A 45 -13.06 5.32 -18.17
N SER A 46 -12.56 6.50 -17.82
CA SER A 46 -12.03 6.81 -16.48
C SER A 46 -13.08 6.62 -15.38
N ASP A 47 -14.37 6.83 -15.66
CA ASP A 47 -15.44 6.64 -14.67
C ASP A 47 -15.64 5.17 -14.28
N VAL A 48 -15.33 4.24 -15.21
CA VAL A 48 -15.47 2.79 -15.00
C VAL A 48 -14.18 2.16 -14.45
N MET A 49 -13.03 2.80 -14.67
CA MET A 49 -11.72 2.29 -14.25
C MET A 49 -11.62 2.00 -12.74
N PRO A 50 -12.16 2.83 -11.83
CA PRO A 50 -12.12 2.54 -10.39
C PRO A 50 -12.84 1.22 -10.06
N LEU A 51 -13.98 0.95 -10.68
CA LEU A 51 -14.72 -0.29 -10.46
C LEU A 51 -13.92 -1.52 -10.94
N ILE A 52 -13.35 -1.43 -12.14
CA ILE A 52 -12.49 -2.50 -12.70
C ILE A 52 -11.29 -2.73 -11.76
N SER A 53 -10.66 -1.66 -11.31
CA SER A 53 -9.51 -1.73 -10.39
C SER A 53 -9.89 -2.41 -9.07
N VAL A 54 -11.03 -2.05 -8.47
CA VAL A 54 -11.51 -2.67 -7.23
C VAL A 54 -11.77 -4.16 -7.42
N VAL A 55 -12.45 -4.55 -8.49
CA VAL A 55 -12.72 -5.97 -8.81
C VAL A 55 -11.39 -6.72 -9.00
N ALA A 56 -10.46 -6.16 -9.77
CA ALA A 56 -9.16 -6.77 -10.00
C ALA A 56 -8.36 -6.93 -8.69
N ILE A 57 -8.35 -5.91 -7.84
CA ILE A 57 -7.68 -5.95 -6.52
C ILE A 57 -8.28 -7.03 -5.63
N VAL A 58 -9.62 -7.11 -5.54
CA VAL A 58 -10.31 -8.14 -4.74
C VAL A 58 -9.97 -9.54 -5.24
N MET A 59 -9.97 -9.76 -6.56
CA MET A 59 -9.61 -11.06 -7.15
C MET A 59 -8.14 -11.42 -6.86
N ILE A 60 -7.22 -10.47 -7.01
CA ILE A 60 -5.79 -10.70 -6.73
C ILE A 60 -5.59 -11.03 -5.25
N ILE A 61 -6.16 -10.23 -4.33
CA ILE A 61 -6.05 -10.48 -2.88
C ILE A 61 -6.67 -11.83 -2.52
N GLY A 62 -7.87 -12.12 -3.03
CA GLY A 62 -8.54 -13.41 -2.81
C GLY A 62 -7.70 -14.59 -3.30
N GLY A 63 -7.11 -14.49 -4.49
CA GLY A 63 -6.20 -15.50 -5.03
C GLY A 63 -4.94 -15.70 -4.17
N ILE A 64 -4.31 -14.61 -3.72
CA ILE A 64 -3.14 -14.65 -2.84
C ILE A 64 -3.48 -15.34 -1.52
N VAL A 65 -4.59 -14.97 -0.88
CA VAL A 65 -5.05 -15.57 0.38
C VAL A 65 -5.39 -17.05 0.19
N ALA A 66 -6.10 -17.41 -0.88
CA ALA A 66 -6.48 -18.79 -1.16
C ALA A 66 -5.25 -19.70 -1.34
N VAL A 67 -4.26 -19.27 -2.12
CA VAL A 67 -3.02 -20.05 -2.35
C VAL A 67 -2.17 -20.21 -1.09
N ASN A 68 -2.26 -19.25 -0.16
CA ASN A 68 -1.47 -19.27 1.08
C ASN A 68 -2.29 -19.68 2.32
N ALA A 69 -3.53 -20.14 2.18
CA ALA A 69 -4.45 -20.37 3.29
C ALA A 69 -3.88 -21.27 4.40
N GLU A 70 -3.31 -22.42 4.05
CA GLU A 70 -2.70 -23.34 5.02
C GLU A 70 -1.53 -22.72 5.78
N LYS A 71 -0.70 -21.92 5.09
CA LYS A 71 0.44 -21.24 5.69
C LYS A 71 -0.02 -20.10 6.59
N ILE A 72 -1.08 -19.40 6.21
CA ILE A 72 -1.70 -18.35 7.03
C ILE A 72 -2.22 -18.95 8.33
N LEU A 73 -2.84 -20.13 8.29
CA LEU A 73 -3.35 -20.80 9.47
C LEU A 73 -2.23 -21.33 10.40
N SER A 74 -1.10 -21.75 9.86
CA SER A 74 -0.01 -22.36 10.64
C SER A 74 0.96 -21.34 11.25
N CYS A 75 1.34 -20.29 10.52
CA CYS A 75 2.33 -19.29 10.95
C CYS A 75 1.76 -17.88 11.00
N GLY A 76 0.47 -17.70 10.70
CA GLY A 76 -0.13 -16.39 10.42
C GLY A 76 -0.07 -15.42 11.59
N VAL A 77 -0.21 -15.89 12.84
CA VAL A 77 -0.21 -15.02 14.02
C VAL A 77 1.13 -14.29 14.18
N LEU A 78 2.25 -15.00 14.03
CA LEU A 78 3.57 -14.40 14.12
C LEU A 78 3.80 -13.39 12.99
N VAL A 79 3.50 -13.82 11.75
CA VAL A 79 3.67 -12.98 10.57
C VAL A 79 2.73 -11.77 10.62
N LEU A 80 1.49 -11.95 11.10
CA LEU A 80 0.56 -10.84 11.31
C LEU A 80 1.12 -9.81 12.28
N GLY A 81 1.73 -10.24 13.39
CA GLY A 81 2.38 -9.35 14.34
C GLY A 81 3.48 -8.50 13.66
N VAL A 82 4.37 -9.13 12.89
CA VAL A 82 5.44 -8.44 12.16
C VAL A 82 4.86 -7.47 11.12
N VAL A 83 3.87 -7.91 10.38
CA VAL A 83 3.16 -7.09 9.37
C VAL A 83 2.47 -5.89 9.99
N ALA A 84 1.80 -6.09 11.13
CA ALA A 84 1.13 -5.02 11.86
C ALA A 84 2.11 -3.97 12.38
N ILE A 85 3.23 -4.40 12.97
CA ILE A 85 4.30 -3.50 13.42
C ILE A 85 4.89 -2.73 12.23
N HIS A 86 5.19 -3.41 11.11
CA HIS A 86 5.73 -2.78 9.91
C HIS A 86 4.79 -1.69 9.37
N ASN A 87 3.49 -2.01 9.24
CA ASN A 87 2.46 -1.07 8.79
C ASN A 87 2.34 0.14 9.73
N PHE A 88 2.28 -0.12 11.04
CA PHE A 88 2.23 0.94 12.05
C PHE A 88 3.47 1.84 12.02
N CYS A 89 4.67 1.27 11.94
CA CYS A 89 5.91 2.04 11.80
C CYS A 89 5.91 2.90 10.53
N GLY A 90 5.41 2.36 9.41
CA GLY A 90 5.25 3.13 8.17
C GLY A 90 4.33 4.32 8.35
N MET A 91 3.14 4.13 8.94
CA MET A 91 2.21 5.23 9.23
C MET A 91 2.83 6.28 10.18
N MET A 92 3.53 5.84 11.21
CA MET A 92 4.22 6.76 12.15
C MET A 92 5.32 7.56 11.47
N LEU A 93 6.11 6.94 10.60
CA LEU A 93 7.13 7.63 9.80
C LEU A 93 6.49 8.65 8.85
N GLY A 94 5.37 8.32 8.22
CA GLY A 94 4.61 9.25 7.39
C GLY A 94 4.09 10.46 8.18
N LEU A 95 3.54 10.23 9.39
CA LEU A 95 3.13 11.31 10.29
C LEU A 95 4.32 12.18 10.73
N LEU A 96 5.43 11.55 11.09
CA LEU A 96 6.63 12.26 11.53
C LEU A 96 7.22 13.11 10.42
N ALA A 97 7.35 12.56 9.23
CA ALA A 97 7.82 13.29 8.06
C ALA A 97 6.90 14.49 7.75
N SER A 98 5.60 14.28 7.75
CA SER A 98 4.62 15.35 7.54
C SER A 98 4.72 16.46 8.59
N LYS A 99 4.98 16.10 9.85
CA LYS A 99 5.21 17.09 10.93
C LYS A 99 6.48 17.89 10.71
N ILE A 100 7.56 17.23 10.31
CA ILE A 100 8.86 17.89 10.02
C ILE A 100 8.71 18.90 8.88
N PHE A 101 7.96 18.53 7.83
CA PHE A 101 7.73 19.39 6.67
C PHE A 101 6.52 20.33 6.83
N HIS A 102 5.91 20.43 8.01
CA HIS A 102 4.77 21.30 8.32
C HIS A 102 3.60 21.12 7.33
N VAL A 103 3.31 19.88 6.97
CA VAL A 103 2.24 19.54 6.04
C VAL A 103 0.87 19.68 6.73
N GLU A 104 -0.12 20.19 6.01
CA GLU A 104 -1.50 20.30 6.46
C GLU A 104 -2.09 18.96 6.93
N TYR A 105 -2.99 19.01 7.90
CA TYR A 105 -3.57 17.82 8.57
C TYR A 105 -4.16 16.79 7.60
N THR A 106 -4.93 17.23 6.61
CA THR A 106 -5.57 16.34 5.63
C THR A 106 -4.53 15.65 4.76
N ARG A 107 -3.54 16.38 4.28
CA ARG A 107 -2.43 15.84 3.49
C ARG A 107 -1.52 14.93 4.31
N THR A 108 -1.31 15.25 5.59
CA THR A 108 -0.60 14.42 6.55
C THR A 108 -1.26 13.04 6.67
N THR A 109 -2.59 12.99 6.69
CA THR A 109 -3.33 11.72 6.72
C THR A 109 -3.07 10.88 5.47
N ALA A 110 -3.12 11.49 4.30
CA ALA A 110 -2.83 10.81 3.03
C ALA A 110 -1.39 10.28 2.97
N ILE A 111 -0.41 11.10 3.36
CA ILE A 111 1.01 10.70 3.42
C ILE A 111 1.22 9.54 4.39
N ALA A 112 0.60 9.59 5.58
CA ALA A 112 0.74 8.51 6.56
C ALA A 112 0.16 7.19 6.05
N ILE A 113 -1.00 7.24 5.39
CA ILE A 113 -1.60 6.06 4.75
C ILE A 113 -0.70 5.54 3.65
N GLU A 114 -0.21 6.39 2.75
CA GLU A 114 0.63 6.01 1.62
C GLU A 114 1.95 5.37 2.06
N VAL A 115 2.61 5.92 3.07
CA VAL A 115 3.85 5.34 3.63
C VAL A 115 3.58 4.04 4.39
N GLY A 116 2.43 3.93 5.07
CA GLY A 116 2.04 2.72 5.79
C GLY A 116 1.54 1.59 4.89
N MET A 117 0.82 1.91 3.83
CA MET A 117 0.28 0.93 2.88
C MET A 117 1.34 0.55 1.85
N GLN A 118 1.47 -0.75 1.61
CA GLN A 118 2.47 -1.30 0.68
C GLN A 118 1.79 -2.00 -0.49
N ASN A 119 2.48 -2.10 -1.61
CA ASN A 119 2.03 -2.90 -2.73
C ASN A 119 2.27 -4.40 -2.47
N SER A 120 1.32 -5.02 -1.79
CA SER A 120 1.37 -6.42 -1.39
C SER A 120 1.40 -7.38 -2.59
N GLY A 121 0.71 -7.06 -3.68
CA GLY A 121 0.74 -7.86 -4.90
C GLY A 121 2.14 -7.90 -5.52
N LEU A 122 2.79 -6.74 -5.59
CA LEU A 122 4.19 -6.64 -6.04
C LEU A 122 5.13 -7.40 -5.08
N ALA A 123 4.94 -7.26 -3.77
CA ALA A 123 5.74 -7.95 -2.77
C ALA A 123 5.65 -9.48 -2.94
N VAL A 124 4.45 -10.02 -3.11
CA VAL A 124 4.24 -11.46 -3.38
C VAL A 124 4.88 -11.88 -4.70
N SER A 125 4.70 -11.11 -5.77
CA SER A 125 5.28 -11.42 -7.09
C SER A 125 6.80 -11.43 -7.06
N LEU A 126 7.41 -10.43 -6.42
CA LEU A 126 8.87 -10.36 -6.25
C LEU A 126 9.38 -11.49 -5.35
N ALA A 127 8.68 -11.80 -4.27
CA ALA A 127 9.05 -12.91 -3.39
C ALA A 127 8.99 -14.25 -4.13
N ALA A 128 7.94 -14.51 -4.89
CA ALA A 128 7.80 -15.73 -5.67
C ALA A 128 8.89 -15.86 -6.75
N ALA A 129 9.25 -14.77 -7.41
CA ALA A 129 10.25 -14.77 -8.49
C ALA A 129 11.70 -14.90 -7.97
N ASN A 130 12.02 -14.26 -6.84
CA ASN A 130 13.40 -14.16 -6.36
C ASN A 130 13.73 -15.13 -5.22
N PHE A 131 12.72 -15.69 -4.55
CA PHE A 131 12.86 -16.60 -3.40
C PHE A 131 12.10 -17.90 -3.63
N ALA A 132 12.10 -18.44 -4.85
CA ALA A 132 11.38 -19.66 -5.22
C ALA A 132 11.73 -20.86 -4.34
N ALA A 133 12.97 -20.94 -3.85
CA ALA A 133 13.41 -21.98 -2.91
C ALA A 133 12.75 -21.86 -1.52
N ASN A 134 12.18 -20.69 -1.18
CA ASN A 134 11.50 -20.46 0.10
C ASN A 134 10.08 -19.90 -0.13
N PRO A 135 9.09 -20.75 -0.37
CA PRO A 135 7.71 -20.32 -0.61
C PRO A 135 7.10 -19.47 0.52
N LEU A 136 7.60 -19.60 1.76
CA LEU A 136 7.16 -18.78 2.90
C LEU A 136 7.49 -17.30 2.73
N ALA A 137 8.41 -16.93 1.85
CA ALA A 137 8.74 -15.53 1.56
C ALA A 137 7.55 -14.73 1.00
N THR A 138 6.54 -15.39 0.41
CA THR A 138 5.32 -14.74 -0.09
C THR A 138 4.30 -14.43 1.01
N LEU A 139 4.40 -15.11 2.16
CA LEU A 139 3.40 -15.06 3.23
C LEU A 139 3.22 -13.67 3.85
N PRO A 140 4.28 -12.89 4.15
CA PRO A 140 4.11 -11.53 4.66
C PRO A 140 3.31 -10.63 3.71
N GLY A 141 3.56 -10.71 2.40
CA GLY A 141 2.80 -9.97 1.39
C GLY A 141 1.33 -10.38 1.34
N ALA A 142 1.04 -11.70 1.45
CA ALA A 142 -0.32 -12.21 1.48
C ALA A 142 -1.11 -11.69 2.69
N ILE A 143 -0.53 -11.77 3.88
CA ILE A 143 -1.15 -11.27 5.13
C ILE A 143 -1.28 -9.75 5.08
N PHE A 144 -0.26 -9.06 4.58
CA PHE A 144 -0.29 -7.61 4.42
C PHE A 144 -1.43 -7.14 3.51
N SER A 145 -1.77 -7.90 2.47
CA SER A 145 -2.89 -7.60 1.56
C SER A 145 -4.21 -7.37 2.29
N VAL A 146 -4.47 -8.15 3.34
CA VAL A 146 -5.68 -8.03 4.15
C VAL A 146 -5.49 -6.96 5.24
N TRP A 147 -4.38 -7.06 5.97
CA TRP A 147 -4.12 -6.20 7.13
C TRP A 147 -4.13 -4.72 6.80
N HIS A 148 -3.41 -4.29 5.76
CA HIS A 148 -3.27 -2.86 5.48
C HIS A 148 -4.61 -2.20 5.10
N ASN A 149 -5.52 -2.93 4.47
CA ASN A 149 -6.86 -2.41 4.16
C ASN A 149 -7.68 -2.17 5.43
N ILE A 150 -7.61 -3.09 6.41
CA ILE A 150 -8.28 -2.94 7.71
C ILE A 150 -7.65 -1.78 8.49
N ALA A 151 -6.34 -1.80 8.68
CA ALA A 151 -5.61 -0.80 9.43
C ALA A 151 -5.73 0.61 8.81
N GLY A 152 -5.62 0.72 7.50
CA GLY A 152 -5.78 1.97 6.77
C GLY A 152 -7.17 2.56 6.91
N SER A 153 -8.21 1.72 6.83
CA SER A 153 -9.61 2.14 7.02
C SER A 153 -9.87 2.64 8.45
N ILE A 154 -9.36 1.93 9.45
CA ILE A 154 -9.46 2.35 10.86
C ILE A 154 -8.72 3.68 11.07
N PHE A 155 -7.49 3.79 10.58
CA PHE A 155 -6.69 5.00 10.69
C PHE A 155 -7.36 6.20 10.01
N ALA A 156 -7.88 6.03 8.80
CA ALA A 156 -8.62 7.07 8.08
C ALA A 156 -9.87 7.53 8.84
N GLY A 157 -10.62 6.58 9.42
CA GLY A 157 -11.79 6.88 10.27
C GLY A 157 -11.44 7.73 11.49
N ILE A 158 -10.39 7.36 12.22
CA ILE A 158 -9.90 8.11 13.39
C ILE A 158 -9.48 9.54 12.98
N ARG A 159 -8.75 9.67 11.89
CA ARG A 159 -8.25 10.95 11.41
C ARG A 159 -9.38 11.86 10.90
N ARG A 160 -10.41 11.28 10.26
CA ARG A 160 -11.60 12.03 9.82
C ARG A 160 -12.33 12.65 11.01
N SER A 161 -12.59 11.88 12.05
CA SER A 161 -13.24 12.39 13.27
C SER A 161 -12.44 13.52 13.91
N GLY A 162 -11.10 13.46 13.87
CA GLY A 162 -10.22 14.53 14.33
C GLY A 162 -10.34 15.82 13.50
N ALA A 163 -10.47 15.69 12.18
CA ALA A 163 -10.66 16.84 11.30
C ALA A 163 -12.02 17.55 11.52
N GLU A 164 -13.09 16.79 11.65
CA GLU A 164 -14.44 17.32 11.94
C GLU A 164 -14.49 18.08 13.28
N ASN A 165 -13.78 17.58 14.29
CA ASN A 165 -13.69 18.26 15.58
C ASN A 165 -12.92 19.58 15.51
N GLN A 166 -11.86 19.65 14.72
CA GLN A 166 -11.09 20.89 14.51
C GLN A 166 -11.92 21.96 13.83
N THR A 167 -12.73 21.61 12.83
CA THR A 167 -13.63 22.53 12.12
C THR A 167 -14.68 23.10 13.08
N ARG A 168 -15.33 22.26 13.89
CA ARG A 168 -16.32 22.69 14.89
C ARG A 168 -15.75 23.61 15.96
N THR A 169 -14.52 23.35 16.39
CA THR A 169 -13.85 24.19 17.40
C THR A 169 -13.48 25.56 16.82
N GLY A 170 -13.06 25.61 15.57
CA GLY A 170 -12.76 26.87 14.85
C GLY A 170 -14.02 27.73 14.64
N GLU A 171 -15.13 27.14 14.25
CA GLU A 171 -16.43 27.83 14.08
C GLU A 171 -16.96 28.41 15.39
N ASN A 172 -16.86 27.65 16.48
CA ASN A 172 -17.31 28.13 17.80
C ASN A 172 -16.42 29.25 18.37
N GLY A 173 -15.13 29.27 18.02
CA GLY A 173 -14.21 30.35 18.42
C GLY A 173 -14.46 31.67 17.67
N VAL A 174 -14.92 31.62 16.44
CA VAL A 174 -15.23 32.82 15.63
C VAL A 174 -16.59 33.42 16.00
N SER A 175 -17.54 32.61 16.51
CA SER A 175 -18.87 33.08 16.94
C SER A 175 -18.86 33.73 18.33
N ALA A 176 -17.78 33.62 19.08
CA ALA A 176 -17.65 34.13 20.46
C ALA A 176 -16.79 35.40 20.56
N ALA A 177 -16.28 35.93 19.45
CA ALA A 177 -15.52 37.17 19.32
C ALA A 177 -16.32 38.23 18.56
#